data_136cbfc5b5e426df6ff3739f859a00a9
#
_entry.id   136cbfc5b5e426df6ff3739f859a00a9
#
_cell.length_a   1.000
_cell.length_b   1.000
_cell.length_c   1.000
_cell.angle_alpha   90.00
_cell.angle_beta   90.00
_cell.angle_gamma   90.00
#
_symmetry.space_group_name_H-M   'P 1'
#
loop_
_entity.id
_entity.type
_entity.pdbx_description
1 polymer ?
#
loop_
_entity_poly.entity_id
_entity_poly.type
_entity_poly.pdbx_seq_one_letter_code
_entity_poly.pdbx_strand_id
1 'polypeptide(L)'
;RQVEGGITRLCAFFENKDNIVKIGPVRSCRLYYLFLAKEYEATYVHFGYSDLAEEYLKMDKMHSLDGMVYCGFYRSTDRVAPHNAYTSWQGIMDSVAAKGYPTTYPEGYRSPLQFNTDDNNDIDLSGDPIAQKCNKFVPGYPYNKPWFEYNAEDGLYYRYQFGDAHIDKETGEQLAFKNILVKYVTGDYVDGTPDYVNSDAGMALYITDGYAVPVTWWKLEEFGQTYYYGADGKEITVNQGKTFICYVEERYKDNVEVLP
;
A
#
# COMPACT_ATOMS: atom_id res chain seq x y z
N ARG A 1 0.11 -1.19 7.02
CA ARG A 1 -0.39 -2.50 7.41
C ARG A 1 -1.83 -2.38 7.84
N GLN A 2 -2.61 -3.35 7.42
CA GLN A 2 -3.97 -3.51 7.92
C GLN A 2 -4.12 -4.92 8.47
N VAL A 3 -4.51 -5.04 9.72
CA VAL A 3 -4.69 -6.33 10.39
C VAL A 3 -6.14 -6.46 10.77
N GLU A 4 -6.80 -7.39 10.13
CA GLU A 4 -8.11 -7.85 10.55
C GLU A 4 -8.00 -9.30 10.99
N GLY A 5 -8.29 -9.60 12.25
CA GLY A 5 -8.11 -10.94 12.81
C GLY A 5 -6.65 -11.45 12.77
N GLY A 6 -5.66 -10.54 12.84
CA GLY A 6 -4.24 -10.88 12.76
C GLY A 6 -3.69 -11.07 11.35
N ILE A 7 -4.52 -11.05 10.31
CA ILE A 7 -4.11 -11.29 8.92
C ILE A 7 -3.68 -10.01 8.23
N THR A 8 -2.48 -10.01 7.66
CA THR A 8 -2.00 -8.90 6.83
C THR A 8 -2.69 -8.88 5.47
N ARG A 9 -3.18 -7.71 5.07
CA ARG A 9 -3.80 -7.47 3.77
C ARG A 9 -2.95 -6.50 2.96
N LEU A 10 -2.99 -6.62 1.65
CA LEU A 10 -2.29 -5.75 0.72
C LEU A 10 -3.31 -4.99 -0.13
N CYS A 11 -3.04 -3.71 -0.37
CA CYS A 11 -3.68 -2.93 -1.41
C CYS A 11 -2.59 -2.56 -2.43
N ALA A 12 -2.81 -2.88 -3.69
CA ALA A 12 -1.89 -2.56 -4.77
C ALA A 12 -2.49 -1.45 -5.64
N PHE A 13 -1.64 -0.48 -6.01
CA PHE A 13 -1.98 0.58 -6.94
C PHE A 13 -1.30 0.30 -8.26
N PHE A 14 -2.07 0.37 -9.34
CA PHE A 14 -1.60 0.16 -10.70
C PHE A 14 -1.94 1.39 -11.53
N GLU A 15 -1.02 1.76 -12.38
CA GLU A 15 -1.23 2.80 -13.37
C GLU A 15 -0.84 2.25 -14.74
N ASN A 16 -1.79 2.34 -15.69
CA ASN A 16 -1.60 2.02 -17.10
C ASN A 16 -0.92 0.66 -17.38
N LYS A 17 -1.52 -0.43 -16.90
CA LYS A 17 -0.95 -1.80 -16.96
C LYS A 17 -1.74 -2.71 -17.89
N ASP A 18 -1.59 -2.53 -19.20
CA ASP A 18 -2.40 -3.17 -20.24
C ASP A 18 -2.33 -4.71 -20.32
N ASN A 19 -1.31 -5.32 -19.73
CA ASN A 19 -1.03 -6.74 -19.93
C ASN A 19 -1.24 -7.64 -18.70
N ILE A 20 -1.85 -7.14 -17.62
CA ILE A 20 -2.09 -7.97 -16.44
C ILE A 20 -3.35 -8.80 -16.64
N VAL A 21 -3.16 -10.07 -16.97
CA VAL A 21 -4.25 -11.01 -17.30
C VAL A 21 -4.93 -11.61 -16.08
N LYS A 22 -4.27 -11.58 -14.90
CA LYS A 22 -4.81 -12.14 -13.66
C LYS A 22 -4.38 -11.31 -12.45
N ILE A 23 -5.36 -10.75 -11.77
CA ILE A 23 -5.18 -9.93 -10.57
C ILE A 23 -5.99 -10.55 -9.43
N GLY A 24 -5.35 -10.81 -8.31
CA GLY A 24 -6.04 -11.33 -7.13
C GLY A 24 -5.14 -12.18 -6.22
N PRO A 25 -5.75 -12.84 -5.25
CA PRO A 25 -7.19 -12.88 -4.98
C PRO A 25 -7.72 -11.54 -4.48
N VAL A 26 -8.74 -11.03 -5.16
CA VAL A 26 -9.43 -9.80 -4.78
C VAL A 26 -10.31 -10.08 -3.56
N ARG A 27 -10.28 -9.18 -2.58
CA ARG A 27 -10.95 -9.36 -1.30
C ARG A 27 -11.91 -8.20 -1.02
N SER A 28 -12.67 -8.39 0.05
CA SER A 28 -13.68 -7.42 0.47
C SER A 28 -13.07 -6.06 0.82
N CYS A 29 -13.77 -5.00 0.43
CA CYS A 29 -13.47 -3.63 0.82
C CYS A 29 -13.41 -3.50 2.35
N ARG A 30 -12.45 -2.73 2.81
CA ARG A 30 -12.32 -2.25 4.18
C ARG A 30 -12.19 -0.73 4.14
N LEU A 31 -12.81 -0.07 5.09
CA LEU A 31 -12.94 1.37 5.13
C LEU A 31 -11.60 2.10 4.93
N TYR A 32 -10.58 1.68 5.64
CA TYR A 32 -9.25 2.29 5.55
C TYR A 32 -8.60 2.20 4.16
N TYR A 33 -8.89 1.15 3.37
CA TYR A 33 -8.41 1.07 1.98
C TYR A 33 -9.19 1.98 1.05
N LEU A 34 -10.45 2.25 1.38
CA LEU A 34 -11.25 3.19 0.63
C LEU A 34 -10.67 4.61 0.73
N PHE A 35 -10.23 5.01 1.93
CA PHE A 35 -9.55 6.29 2.12
C PHE A 35 -8.24 6.37 1.34
N LEU A 36 -7.47 5.27 1.32
CA LEU A 36 -6.24 5.20 0.52
C LEU A 36 -6.53 5.29 -0.97
N ALA A 37 -7.54 4.58 -1.46
CA ALA A 37 -7.91 4.65 -2.87
C ALA A 37 -8.30 6.09 -3.27
N LYS A 38 -9.07 6.79 -2.42
CA LYS A 38 -9.45 8.18 -2.66
C LYS A 38 -8.27 9.14 -2.61
N GLU A 39 -7.31 8.91 -1.72
CA GLU A 39 -6.08 9.70 -1.64
C GLU A 39 -5.28 9.69 -2.95
N TYR A 40 -5.31 8.57 -3.68
CA TYR A 40 -4.68 8.42 -4.99
C TYR A 40 -5.64 8.68 -6.17
N GLU A 41 -6.87 9.17 -5.92
CA GLU A 41 -7.92 9.29 -6.92
C GLU A 41 -8.13 8.01 -7.75
N ALA A 42 -7.89 6.87 -7.11
CA ALA A 42 -7.92 5.56 -7.75
C ALA A 42 -9.33 4.96 -7.73
N THR A 43 -9.67 4.23 -8.79
CA THR A 43 -10.84 3.34 -8.78
C THR A 43 -10.52 2.13 -7.91
N TYR A 44 -11.27 1.96 -6.82
CA TYR A 44 -11.07 0.90 -5.87
C TYR A 44 -11.74 -0.41 -6.31
N VAL A 45 -10.95 -1.45 -6.53
CA VAL A 45 -11.40 -2.77 -6.96
C VAL A 45 -11.49 -3.71 -5.76
N HIS A 46 -12.66 -4.28 -5.52
CA HIS A 46 -12.90 -5.16 -4.38
C HIS A 46 -13.90 -6.28 -4.72
N PHE A 47 -14.06 -7.24 -3.83
CA PHE A 47 -15.03 -8.32 -3.96
C PHE A 47 -15.85 -8.46 -2.67
N GLY A 48 -17.00 -7.81 -2.63
CA GLY A 48 -17.78 -7.58 -1.41
C GLY A 48 -17.16 -6.50 -0.51
N TYR A 49 -17.77 -6.22 0.62
CA TYR A 49 -17.36 -5.16 1.55
C TYR A 49 -17.75 -5.50 2.99
N SER A 50 -17.22 -4.76 3.96
CA SER A 50 -17.66 -4.77 5.35
C SER A 50 -18.76 -3.74 5.56
N ASP A 51 -19.59 -3.94 6.59
CA ASP A 51 -20.72 -3.05 6.91
C ASP A 51 -20.25 -1.60 7.10
N LEU A 52 -19.09 -1.39 7.75
CA LEU A 52 -18.50 -0.05 7.93
C LEU A 52 -18.16 0.65 6.60
N ALA A 53 -17.83 -0.11 5.56
CA ALA A 53 -17.47 0.48 4.27
C ALA A 53 -18.69 0.79 3.40
N GLU A 54 -19.86 0.21 3.69
CA GLU A 54 -21.03 0.28 2.83
C GLU A 54 -21.52 1.72 2.58
N GLU A 55 -21.62 2.52 3.64
CA GLU A 55 -22.08 3.91 3.53
C GLU A 55 -21.11 4.78 2.72
N TYR A 56 -19.81 4.56 2.91
CA TYR A 56 -18.77 5.29 2.18
C TYR A 56 -18.72 4.90 0.70
N LEU A 57 -18.97 3.63 0.38
CA LEU A 57 -19.05 3.16 -1.01
C LEU A 57 -20.20 3.78 -1.80
N LYS A 58 -21.24 4.27 -1.13
CA LYS A 58 -22.40 4.95 -1.74
C LYS A 58 -22.15 6.43 -2.02
N MET A 59 -21.04 7.01 -1.55
CA MET A 59 -20.73 8.41 -1.79
C MET A 59 -20.32 8.64 -3.24
N ASP A 60 -20.88 9.66 -3.90
CA ASP A 60 -20.61 9.99 -5.31
C ASP A 60 -19.13 10.21 -5.62
N LYS A 61 -18.36 10.68 -4.63
CA LYS A 61 -16.91 10.89 -4.77
C LYS A 61 -16.08 9.60 -4.78
N MET A 62 -16.69 8.45 -4.50
CA MET A 62 -16.00 7.16 -4.41
C MET A 62 -16.18 6.36 -5.70
N HIS A 63 -15.08 6.16 -6.42
CA HIS A 63 -15.06 5.28 -7.58
C HIS A 63 -14.71 3.87 -7.12
N SER A 64 -15.67 2.96 -7.14
CA SER A 64 -15.45 1.57 -6.70
C SER A 64 -16.10 0.55 -7.64
N LEU A 65 -15.45 -0.61 -7.77
CA LEU A 65 -15.91 -1.74 -8.57
C LEU A 65 -15.99 -2.97 -7.68
N ASP A 66 -17.22 -3.40 -7.38
CA ASP A 66 -17.48 -4.63 -6.63
C ASP A 66 -17.59 -5.83 -7.59
N GLY A 67 -16.67 -6.75 -7.50
CA GLY A 67 -16.66 -7.97 -8.30
C GLY A 67 -17.83 -8.93 -8.05
N MET A 68 -18.65 -8.68 -7.04
CA MET A 68 -19.94 -9.39 -6.86
C MET A 68 -21.03 -8.89 -7.81
N VAL A 69 -20.88 -7.70 -8.38
CA VAL A 69 -21.89 -7.02 -9.19
C VAL A 69 -21.42 -6.83 -10.63
N TYR A 70 -20.14 -6.52 -10.83
CA TYR A 70 -19.60 -6.18 -12.15
C TYR A 70 -18.99 -7.37 -12.88
N CYS A 71 -19.10 -7.35 -14.21
CA CYS A 71 -18.47 -8.31 -15.11
C CYS A 71 -16.93 -8.20 -15.06
N GLY A 72 -16.23 -9.26 -15.54
CA GLY A 72 -14.76 -9.25 -15.56
C GLY A 72 -14.13 -9.84 -14.30
N PHE A 73 -14.94 -10.32 -13.35
CA PHE A 73 -14.47 -11.09 -12.21
C PHE A 73 -14.88 -12.55 -12.35
N TYR A 74 -14.03 -13.44 -11.84
CA TYR A 74 -14.29 -14.88 -11.84
C TYR A 74 -13.72 -15.53 -10.58
N ARG A 75 -14.22 -16.74 -10.28
CA ARG A 75 -13.64 -17.57 -9.22
C ARG A 75 -12.76 -18.63 -9.84
N SER A 76 -11.49 -18.62 -9.46
CA SER A 76 -10.55 -19.65 -9.86
C SER A 76 -10.88 -20.99 -9.22
N THR A 77 -10.64 -22.09 -9.95
CA THR A 77 -10.91 -23.46 -9.47
C THR A 77 -9.73 -24.10 -8.75
N ASP A 78 -8.55 -23.49 -8.84
CA ASP A 78 -7.32 -23.96 -8.18
C ASP A 78 -7.22 -23.50 -6.71
N ARG A 79 -8.17 -22.74 -6.23
CA ARG A 79 -8.28 -22.22 -4.86
C ARG A 79 -9.71 -22.29 -4.34
N VAL A 80 -9.85 -22.20 -3.02
CA VAL A 80 -11.16 -22.25 -2.34
C VAL A 80 -11.61 -20.84 -1.96
N ALA A 81 -12.91 -20.61 -2.00
CA ALA A 81 -13.50 -19.37 -1.49
C ALA A 81 -13.13 -19.18 0.01
N PRO A 82 -12.89 -17.95 0.45
CA PRO A 82 -13.00 -16.67 -0.25
C PRO A 82 -11.70 -16.21 -0.93
N HIS A 83 -10.70 -17.09 -1.11
CA HIS A 83 -9.37 -16.76 -1.60
C HIS A 83 -9.19 -17.02 -3.11
N ASN A 84 -10.26 -17.01 -3.87
CA ASN A 84 -10.28 -17.43 -5.27
C ASN A 84 -11.00 -16.48 -6.23
N ALA A 85 -11.29 -15.25 -5.81
CA ALA A 85 -11.86 -14.23 -6.68
C ALA A 85 -10.74 -13.48 -7.43
N TYR A 86 -10.81 -13.43 -8.73
CA TYR A 86 -9.82 -12.81 -9.61
C TYR A 86 -10.47 -11.91 -10.66
N THR A 87 -9.69 -11.00 -11.20
CA THR A 87 -10.02 -10.18 -12.35
C THR A 87 -8.80 -10.02 -13.25
N SER A 88 -8.91 -9.21 -14.30
CA SER A 88 -7.83 -8.80 -15.18
C SER A 88 -7.85 -7.29 -15.37
N TRP A 89 -6.77 -6.74 -15.93
CA TRP A 89 -6.76 -5.31 -16.29
C TRP A 89 -7.92 -4.99 -17.24
N GLN A 90 -8.14 -5.82 -18.27
CA GLN A 90 -9.25 -5.64 -19.21
C GLN A 90 -10.61 -5.65 -18.51
N GLY A 91 -10.84 -6.61 -17.60
CA GLY A 91 -12.09 -6.69 -16.83
C GLY A 91 -12.34 -5.46 -15.95
N ILE A 92 -11.27 -4.88 -15.38
CA ILE A 92 -11.35 -3.61 -14.64
C ILE A 92 -11.73 -2.47 -15.60
N MET A 93 -11.03 -2.34 -16.74
CA MET A 93 -11.26 -1.23 -17.67
C MET A 93 -12.65 -1.28 -18.31
N ASP A 94 -13.15 -2.47 -18.64
CA ASP A 94 -14.52 -2.64 -19.12
C ASP A 94 -15.56 -2.19 -18.08
N SER A 95 -15.29 -2.48 -16.81
CA SER A 95 -16.16 -2.06 -15.70
C SER A 95 -16.07 -0.55 -15.43
N VAL A 96 -14.87 0.03 -15.53
CA VAL A 96 -14.62 1.49 -15.46
C VAL A 96 -15.43 2.22 -16.54
N ALA A 97 -15.34 1.71 -17.79
CA ALA A 97 -16.08 2.28 -18.92
C ALA A 97 -17.60 2.17 -18.73
N ALA A 98 -18.09 1.02 -18.25
CA ALA A 98 -19.51 0.80 -17.99
C ALA A 98 -20.06 1.73 -16.90
N LYS A 99 -19.22 2.13 -15.92
CA LYS A 99 -19.57 3.10 -14.86
C LYS A 99 -19.36 4.56 -15.27
N GLY A 100 -18.68 4.82 -16.38
CA GLY A 100 -18.30 6.16 -16.78
C GLY A 100 -17.31 6.82 -15.81
N TYR A 101 -16.49 6.03 -15.13
CA TYR A 101 -15.46 6.56 -14.23
C TYR A 101 -14.31 7.19 -15.02
N PRO A 102 -13.70 8.26 -14.49
CA PRO A 102 -12.55 8.89 -15.15
C PRO A 102 -11.35 7.94 -15.21
N THR A 103 -10.59 8.06 -16.29
CA THR A 103 -9.32 7.33 -16.50
C THR A 103 -8.10 8.24 -16.43
N THR A 104 -8.32 9.49 -16.06
CA THR A 104 -7.28 10.52 -15.89
C THR A 104 -7.47 11.17 -14.53
N TYR A 105 -6.39 11.67 -13.97
CA TYR A 105 -6.45 12.44 -12.74
C TYR A 105 -7.23 13.75 -12.93
N PRO A 106 -7.91 14.23 -11.88
CA PRO A 106 -8.56 15.55 -11.92
C PRO A 106 -7.50 16.65 -12.04
N GLU A 107 -7.93 17.81 -12.56
CA GLU A 107 -7.07 18.99 -12.62
C GLU A 107 -6.57 19.36 -11.20
N GLY A 108 -5.27 19.66 -11.09
CA GLY A 108 -4.64 19.99 -9.82
C GLY A 108 -4.35 18.78 -8.91
N TYR A 109 -4.55 17.56 -9.40
CA TYR A 109 -4.17 16.38 -8.62
C TYR A 109 -2.68 16.41 -8.28
N ARG A 110 -2.37 16.07 -7.05
CA ARG A 110 -1.02 15.89 -6.54
C ARG A 110 -0.88 14.49 -5.95
N SER A 111 0.15 13.78 -6.33
CA SER A 111 0.44 12.47 -5.74
C SER A 111 0.78 12.61 -4.23
N PRO A 112 0.31 11.70 -3.38
CA PRO A 112 0.73 11.63 -1.97
C PRO A 112 2.22 11.38 -1.79
N LEU A 113 2.88 10.79 -2.79
CA LEU A 113 4.33 10.60 -2.82
C LEU A 113 4.94 11.53 -3.87
N GLN A 114 5.93 12.30 -3.45
CA GLN A 114 6.76 13.10 -4.34
C GLN A 114 7.98 12.28 -4.73
N PHE A 115 8.13 11.98 -6.02
CA PHE A 115 9.25 11.21 -6.52
C PHE A 115 10.43 12.10 -6.88
N ASN A 116 11.64 11.59 -6.65
CA ASN A 116 12.85 12.18 -7.15
C ASN A 116 12.77 12.33 -8.67
N THR A 117 13.06 13.52 -9.18
CA THR A 117 13.01 13.82 -10.62
C THR A 117 14.34 13.61 -11.32
N ASP A 118 15.41 13.32 -10.58
CA ASP A 118 16.71 12.97 -11.13
C ASP A 118 16.79 11.45 -11.35
N ASP A 119 16.57 11.03 -12.57
CA ASP A 119 16.59 9.60 -12.94
C ASP A 119 18.01 8.97 -12.89
N ASN A 120 19.05 9.78 -12.73
CA ASN A 120 20.43 9.31 -12.73
C ASN A 120 21.04 9.20 -11.33
N ASN A 121 20.40 9.81 -10.33
CA ASN A 121 20.91 9.81 -8.97
C ASN A 121 19.80 9.51 -7.97
N ASP A 122 19.91 8.36 -7.31
CA ASP A 122 19.07 8.05 -6.16
C ASP A 122 19.40 8.97 -4.98
N ILE A 123 18.41 9.16 -4.11
CA ILE A 123 18.60 9.86 -2.84
C ILE A 123 19.44 8.94 -1.95
N ASP A 124 20.66 9.38 -1.67
CA ASP A 124 21.56 8.69 -0.75
C ASP A 124 21.37 9.21 0.68
N LEU A 125 20.89 8.34 1.54
CA LEU A 125 20.68 8.63 2.97
C LEU A 125 21.93 8.36 3.82
N SER A 126 23.02 7.83 3.26
CA SER A 126 24.21 7.42 4.02
C SER A 126 24.91 8.61 4.72
N GLY A 127 24.76 9.82 4.16
CA GLY A 127 25.30 11.06 4.73
C GLY A 127 24.41 11.74 5.76
N ASP A 128 23.18 11.26 5.98
CA ASP A 128 22.28 11.84 6.97
C ASP A 128 22.70 11.39 8.39
N PRO A 129 22.96 12.34 9.32
CA PRO A 129 23.47 12.01 10.66
C PRO A 129 22.50 11.20 11.52
N ILE A 130 21.20 11.15 11.16
CA ILE A 130 20.19 10.35 11.89
C ILE A 130 19.86 9.06 11.15
N ALA A 131 20.46 8.82 9.98
CA ALA A 131 20.23 7.58 9.22
C ALA A 131 20.82 6.37 9.95
N GLN A 132 20.08 5.26 9.88
CA GLN A 132 20.53 3.97 10.37
C GLN A 132 20.68 3.01 9.20
N LYS A 133 21.74 2.19 9.21
CA LYS A 133 21.84 1.09 8.24
C LYS A 133 20.64 0.17 8.35
N CYS A 134 20.10 -0.22 7.21
CA CYS A 134 18.90 -1.05 7.10
C CYS A 134 19.07 -2.08 5.99
N ASN A 135 19.91 -3.10 6.23
CA ASN A 135 20.02 -4.23 5.31
C ASN A 135 18.85 -5.20 5.46
N LYS A 136 18.19 -5.17 6.63
CA LYS A 136 16.97 -5.93 6.87
C LYS A 136 15.96 -5.09 7.64
N PHE A 137 14.72 -5.10 7.16
CA PHE A 137 13.59 -4.42 7.78
C PHE A 137 12.49 -5.43 8.16
N VAL A 138 12.02 -5.38 9.42
CA VAL A 138 10.93 -6.22 9.93
C VAL A 138 9.79 -5.32 10.42
N PRO A 139 8.61 -5.31 9.79
CA PRO A 139 7.48 -4.48 10.23
C PRO A 139 6.73 -5.00 11.48
N GLY A 140 7.15 -6.14 12.05
CA GLY A 140 6.61 -6.69 13.29
C GLY A 140 5.21 -7.31 13.18
N TYR A 141 4.75 -7.69 11.99
CA TYR A 141 3.44 -8.30 11.80
C TYR A 141 3.38 -9.75 12.28
N PRO A 142 2.46 -10.11 13.19
CA PRO A 142 2.56 -11.36 13.93
C PRO A 142 2.20 -12.62 13.12
N TYR A 143 1.30 -12.50 12.13
CA TYR A 143 0.76 -13.67 11.44
C TYR A 143 1.70 -14.21 10.36
N ASN A 144 1.96 -13.42 9.33
CA ASN A 144 2.80 -13.83 8.19
C ASN A 144 4.27 -13.47 8.38
N LYS A 145 4.61 -12.78 9.47
CA LYS A 145 5.97 -12.39 9.87
C LYS A 145 6.81 -11.93 8.69
N PRO A 146 6.38 -10.91 7.96
CA PRO A 146 7.10 -10.46 6.77
C PRO A 146 8.38 -9.74 7.18
N TRP A 147 9.36 -9.81 6.29
CA TRP A 147 10.56 -8.98 6.34
C TRP A 147 11.00 -8.60 4.94
N PHE A 148 11.94 -7.68 4.87
CA PHE A 148 12.56 -7.20 3.65
C PHE A 148 14.08 -7.25 3.80
N GLU A 149 14.78 -7.71 2.78
CA GLU A 149 16.25 -7.73 2.73
C GLU A 149 16.73 -6.89 1.57
N TYR A 150 17.69 -6.02 1.85
CA TYR A 150 18.29 -5.13 0.87
C TYR A 150 19.35 -5.87 0.05
N ASN A 151 19.27 -5.72 -1.25
CA ASN A 151 20.31 -6.16 -2.17
C ASN A 151 21.01 -4.94 -2.76
N ALA A 152 22.30 -4.79 -2.45
CA ALA A 152 23.09 -3.65 -2.90
C ALA A 152 23.47 -3.71 -4.39
N GLU A 153 23.28 -4.86 -5.07
CA GLU A 153 23.58 -4.99 -6.50
C GLU A 153 22.55 -4.29 -7.38
N ASP A 154 21.28 -4.27 -6.94
CA ASP A 154 20.17 -3.65 -7.68
C ASP A 154 19.45 -2.55 -6.90
N GLY A 155 19.84 -2.32 -5.63
CA GLY A 155 19.26 -1.28 -4.78
C GLY A 155 17.83 -1.53 -4.34
N LEU A 156 17.40 -2.79 -4.29
CA LEU A 156 16.02 -3.16 -3.97
C LEU A 156 15.91 -3.93 -2.65
N TYR A 157 14.74 -3.79 -2.01
CA TYR A 157 14.33 -4.57 -0.84
C TYR A 157 13.46 -5.73 -1.28
N TYR A 158 13.94 -6.95 -1.14
CA TYR A 158 13.22 -8.18 -1.44
C TYR A 158 12.34 -8.61 -0.28
N ARG A 159 11.07 -8.87 -0.58
CA ARG A 159 10.09 -9.20 0.44
C ARG A 159 9.99 -10.70 0.69
N TYR A 160 9.89 -11.06 1.99
CA TYR A 160 9.68 -12.40 2.48
C TYR A 160 8.44 -12.46 3.36
N GLN A 161 7.86 -13.64 3.52
CA GLN A 161 6.78 -13.93 4.49
C GLN A 161 6.66 -15.43 4.72
N PHE A 162 6.14 -15.82 5.89
CA PHE A 162 5.98 -17.23 6.28
C PHE A 162 7.28 -18.05 6.23
N GLY A 163 8.42 -17.42 6.39
CA GLY A 163 9.74 -18.06 6.34
C GLY A 163 10.39 -18.11 4.96
N ASP A 164 9.70 -17.76 3.89
CA ASP A 164 10.14 -17.89 2.51
C ASP A 164 10.02 -16.57 1.71
N ALA A 165 10.66 -16.55 0.54
CA ALA A 165 10.50 -15.47 -0.44
C ALA A 165 9.03 -15.28 -0.83
N HIS A 166 8.58 -14.05 -0.87
CA HIS A 166 7.22 -13.73 -1.34
C HIS A 166 7.19 -13.63 -2.86
N ILE A 167 6.84 -14.73 -3.49
CA ILE A 167 6.80 -14.87 -4.95
C ILE A 167 5.43 -14.48 -5.49
N ASP A 168 5.40 -13.65 -6.52
CA ASP A 168 4.20 -13.50 -7.36
C ASP A 168 3.97 -14.77 -8.15
N LYS A 169 2.78 -15.38 -8.01
CA LYS A 169 2.49 -16.69 -8.58
C LYS A 169 2.41 -16.68 -10.12
N GLU A 170 2.03 -15.55 -10.69
CA GLU A 170 1.82 -15.45 -12.15
C GLU A 170 3.14 -15.15 -12.88
N THR A 171 4.03 -14.35 -12.27
CA THR A 171 5.32 -14.01 -12.89
C THR A 171 6.46 -14.95 -12.46
N GLY A 172 6.33 -15.58 -11.29
CA GLY A 172 7.41 -16.35 -10.66
C GLY A 172 8.50 -15.48 -10.03
N GLU A 173 8.35 -14.16 -10.04
CA GLU A 173 9.33 -13.22 -9.49
C GLU A 173 9.06 -12.93 -8.01
N GLN A 174 10.13 -12.72 -7.26
CA GLN A 174 10.01 -12.24 -5.88
C GLN A 174 9.60 -10.78 -5.85
N LEU A 175 8.70 -10.42 -4.94
CA LEU A 175 8.33 -9.02 -4.74
C LEU A 175 9.52 -8.22 -4.22
N ALA A 176 9.86 -7.15 -4.94
CA ALA A 176 10.95 -6.25 -4.61
C ALA A 176 10.51 -4.79 -4.74
N PHE A 177 11.06 -3.93 -3.89
CA PHE A 177 10.67 -2.52 -3.75
C PHE A 177 11.90 -1.63 -3.60
N LYS A 178 11.88 -0.47 -4.25
CA LYS A 178 12.93 0.54 -4.10
C LYS A 178 12.83 1.28 -2.76
N ASN A 179 11.60 1.55 -2.34
CA ASN A 179 11.31 2.31 -1.13
C ASN A 179 10.40 1.54 -0.20
N ILE A 180 10.59 1.73 1.10
CA ILE A 180 9.64 1.33 2.13
C ILE A 180 9.31 2.55 2.98
N LEU A 181 8.02 2.82 3.18
CA LEU A 181 7.52 3.79 4.13
C LEU A 181 6.80 3.04 5.26
N VAL A 182 7.13 3.36 6.50
CA VAL A 182 6.46 2.80 7.68
C VAL A 182 5.69 3.91 8.36
N LYS A 183 4.38 3.85 8.26
CA LYS A 183 3.48 4.84 8.87
C LYS A 183 2.96 4.29 10.19
N TYR A 184 3.33 4.91 11.31
CA TYR A 184 2.76 4.58 12.61
C TYR A 184 1.40 5.25 12.73
N VAL A 185 0.38 4.49 13.09
CA VAL A 185 -1.01 4.94 13.12
C VAL A 185 -1.69 4.52 14.41
N THR A 186 -2.63 5.32 14.87
CA THR A 186 -3.59 4.92 15.90
C THR A 186 -4.77 4.22 15.25
N GLY A 187 -5.46 3.37 15.99
CA GLY A 187 -6.65 2.71 15.49
C GLY A 187 -7.34 1.92 16.59
N ASP A 188 -8.64 1.85 16.44
CA ASP A 188 -9.52 1.06 17.29
C ASP A 188 -10.21 -0.04 16.49
N TYR A 189 -10.98 -0.85 17.18
CA TYR A 189 -11.84 -1.85 16.57
C TYR A 189 -13.31 -1.42 16.77
N VAL A 190 -14.03 -1.28 15.67
CA VAL A 190 -15.46 -1.04 15.66
C VAL A 190 -16.13 -2.35 15.24
N ASP A 191 -16.94 -2.93 16.11
CA ASP A 191 -17.61 -4.22 15.89
C ASP A 191 -16.67 -5.35 15.41
N GLY A 192 -15.45 -5.39 15.98
CA GLY A 192 -14.43 -6.39 15.62
C GLY A 192 -13.72 -6.15 14.29
N THR A 193 -14.05 -5.07 13.59
CA THR A 193 -13.35 -4.62 12.39
C THR A 193 -12.40 -3.49 12.74
N PRO A 194 -11.13 -3.53 12.30
CA PRO A 194 -10.21 -2.44 12.52
C PRO A 194 -10.71 -1.14 11.87
N ASP A 195 -10.79 -0.09 12.67
CA ASP A 195 -11.02 1.27 12.21
C ASP A 195 -9.79 2.10 12.52
N TYR A 196 -9.01 2.41 11.49
CA TYR A 196 -7.78 3.16 11.66
C TYR A 196 -8.01 4.63 11.40
N VAL A 197 -7.52 5.45 12.33
CA VAL A 197 -7.52 6.90 12.16
C VAL A 197 -6.63 7.26 10.97
N ASN A 198 -7.26 7.77 9.92
CA ASN A 198 -6.59 8.15 8.68
C ASN A 198 -6.30 9.67 8.58
N SER A 199 -6.87 10.46 9.47
CA SER A 199 -6.64 11.90 9.54
C SER A 199 -5.98 12.22 10.87
N ASP A 200 -4.72 12.53 10.88
CA ASP A 200 -3.93 12.91 12.04
C ASP A 200 -2.47 13.14 11.62
N ALA A 201 -1.58 13.13 12.59
CA ALA A 201 -0.14 13.20 12.40
C ALA A 201 0.56 12.13 13.23
N GLY A 202 1.74 11.74 12.83
CA GLY A 202 2.53 10.76 13.56
C GLY A 202 3.94 10.62 13.04
N MET A 203 4.66 9.69 13.66
CA MET A 203 5.98 9.28 13.21
C MET A 203 5.88 8.31 12.04
N ALA A 204 6.91 8.30 11.21
CA ALA A 204 7.09 7.35 10.14
C ALA A 204 8.59 7.03 9.97
N LEU A 205 8.89 6.01 9.17
CA LEU A 205 10.25 5.76 8.68
C LEU A 205 10.24 5.79 7.16
N TYR A 206 11.25 6.39 6.57
CA TYR A 206 11.56 6.25 5.16
C TYR A 206 12.81 5.40 5.01
N ILE A 207 12.73 4.36 4.20
CA ILE A 207 13.77 3.35 4.00
C ILE A 207 14.04 3.23 2.50
N THR A 208 15.29 3.45 2.12
CA THR A 208 15.79 3.29 0.73
C THR A 208 17.29 3.10 0.75
N ASP A 209 17.86 2.46 -0.26
CA ASP A 209 19.30 2.28 -0.49
C ASP A 209 20.10 1.81 0.74
N GLY A 210 19.55 0.84 1.48
CA GLY A 210 20.23 0.25 2.64
C GLY A 210 20.21 1.12 3.90
N TYR A 211 19.42 2.20 3.93
CA TYR A 211 19.30 3.10 5.08
C TYR A 211 17.86 3.41 5.44
N ALA A 212 17.62 3.74 6.69
CA ALA A 212 16.35 4.19 7.24
C ALA A 212 16.52 5.53 7.98
N VAL A 213 15.61 6.46 7.75
CA VAL A 213 15.54 7.73 8.47
C VAL A 213 14.15 7.93 9.09
N PRO A 214 14.08 8.49 10.32
CA PRO A 214 12.80 8.90 10.87
C PRO A 214 12.27 10.12 10.12
N VAL A 215 10.97 10.08 9.83
CA VAL A 215 10.23 11.18 9.23
C VAL A 215 8.92 11.35 9.98
N THR A 216 8.19 12.43 9.71
CA THR A 216 6.84 12.64 10.23
C THR A 216 5.83 12.57 9.10
N TRP A 217 4.61 12.19 9.42
CA TRP A 217 3.51 12.27 8.48
C TRP A 217 2.35 13.05 9.08
N TRP A 218 1.54 13.67 8.22
CA TRP A 218 0.27 14.26 8.61
C TRP A 218 -0.74 14.23 7.46
N LYS A 219 -2.02 14.22 7.83
CA LYS A 219 -3.16 14.21 6.93
C LYS A 219 -4.31 14.96 7.57
N LEU A 220 -4.71 16.09 6.99
CA LEU A 220 -5.68 17.01 7.58
C LEU A 220 -7.10 16.49 7.59
N GLU A 221 -7.46 15.71 6.57
CA GLU A 221 -8.82 15.26 6.33
C GLU A 221 -8.83 13.77 5.99
N GLU A 222 -9.92 13.10 6.32
CA GLU A 222 -10.12 11.67 6.09
C GLU A 222 -9.88 11.27 4.61
N PHE A 223 -10.35 12.10 3.68
CA PHE A 223 -10.17 11.91 2.24
C PHE A 223 -9.04 12.76 1.63
N GLY A 224 -8.32 13.51 2.45
CA GLY A 224 -7.18 14.32 2.05
C GLY A 224 -5.94 13.50 1.75
N GLN A 225 -4.90 14.17 1.32
CA GLN A 225 -3.60 13.55 1.05
C GLN A 225 -2.74 13.43 2.30
N THR A 226 -1.91 12.39 2.35
CA THR A 226 -0.84 12.27 3.34
C THR A 226 0.40 13.01 2.86
N TYR A 227 1.05 13.71 3.77
CA TYR A 227 2.32 14.41 3.56
C TYR A 227 3.37 13.80 4.48
N TYR A 228 4.61 13.73 4.01
CA TYR A 228 5.74 13.23 4.77
C TYR A 228 6.85 14.28 4.84
N TYR A 229 7.40 14.52 6.03
CA TYR A 229 8.41 15.55 6.27
C TYR A 229 9.65 14.99 6.94
N GLY A 230 10.80 15.42 6.45
CA GLY A 230 12.10 15.14 7.06
C GLY A 230 12.32 15.95 8.34
N ALA A 231 13.45 15.68 8.99
CA ALA A 231 13.87 16.40 10.21
C ALA A 231 14.12 17.90 9.96
N ASP A 232 14.38 18.29 8.73
CA ASP A 232 14.56 19.69 8.32
C ASP A 232 13.22 20.42 8.08
N GLY A 233 12.10 19.76 8.29
CA GLY A 233 10.75 20.29 8.10
C GLY A 233 10.34 20.43 6.63
N LYS A 234 11.12 19.91 5.69
CA LYS A 234 10.74 19.86 4.27
C LYS A 234 10.04 18.55 3.95
N GLU A 235 9.14 18.63 2.99
CA GLU A 235 8.54 17.42 2.45
C GLU A 235 9.60 16.54 1.79
N ILE A 236 9.57 15.24 2.10
CA ILE A 236 10.51 14.30 1.51
C ILE A 236 10.13 13.98 0.06
N THR A 237 11.12 13.67 -0.73
CA THR A 237 10.97 12.95 -1.99
C THR A 237 11.41 11.50 -1.78
N VAL A 238 10.83 10.58 -2.55
CA VAL A 238 11.21 9.17 -2.56
C VAL A 238 11.89 8.80 -3.88
N ASN A 239 12.73 7.80 -3.88
CA ASN A 239 13.39 7.35 -5.11
C ASN A 239 12.40 6.80 -6.13
N GLN A 240 12.71 6.92 -7.41
CA GLN A 240 11.93 6.30 -8.48
C GLN A 240 11.85 4.79 -8.27
N GLY A 241 10.67 4.21 -8.45
CA GLY A 241 10.45 2.79 -8.32
C GLY A 241 9.28 2.41 -7.43
N LYS A 242 9.11 1.12 -7.20
CA LYS A 242 8.00 0.60 -6.38
C LYS A 242 8.20 1.00 -4.92
N THR A 243 7.16 1.53 -4.31
CA THR A 243 7.15 1.89 -2.88
C THR A 243 6.19 0.98 -2.11
N PHE A 244 6.66 0.39 -1.02
CA PHE A 244 5.83 -0.40 -0.11
C PHE A 244 5.51 0.42 1.14
N ILE A 245 4.23 0.63 1.45
CA ILE A 245 3.81 1.37 2.64
C ILE A 245 3.30 0.39 3.70
N CYS A 246 3.98 0.36 4.84
CA CYS A 246 3.59 -0.40 6.02
C CYS A 246 2.78 0.49 6.96
N TYR A 247 1.57 0.07 7.31
CA TYR A 247 0.80 0.68 8.41
C TYR A 247 1.05 -0.14 9.68
N VAL A 248 1.64 0.44 10.69
CA VAL A 248 1.93 -0.19 11.97
C VAL A 248 1.19 0.56 13.06
N GLU A 249 0.37 -0.16 13.83
CA GLU A 249 -0.30 0.46 14.98
C GLU A 249 0.74 0.91 16.01
N GLU A 250 0.59 2.14 16.53
CA GLU A 250 1.54 2.75 17.47
C GLU A 250 1.86 1.83 18.68
N ARG A 251 0.88 1.07 19.15
CA ARG A 251 1.06 0.09 20.24
C ARG A 251 1.96 -1.10 19.88
N TYR A 252 2.27 -1.31 18.60
CA TYR A 252 3.15 -2.38 18.12
C TYR A 252 4.45 -1.87 17.53
N LYS A 253 4.76 -0.59 17.68
CA LYS A 253 5.98 0.01 17.14
C LYS A 253 7.27 -0.65 17.64
N ASP A 254 7.26 -1.16 18.88
CA ASP A 254 8.42 -1.84 19.46
C ASP A 254 8.72 -3.22 18.81
N ASN A 255 7.80 -3.72 17.98
CA ASN A 255 8.02 -4.94 17.19
C ASN A 255 8.69 -4.64 15.82
N VAL A 256 8.89 -3.37 15.50
CA VAL A 256 9.56 -2.96 14.25
C VAL A 256 11.07 -3.06 14.46
N GLU A 257 11.77 -3.74 13.53
CA GLU A 257 13.22 -3.87 13.60
C GLU A 257 13.85 -3.28 12.33
N VAL A 258 14.87 -2.45 12.54
CA VAL A 258 15.78 -1.92 11.53
C VAL A 258 17.15 -2.53 11.82
N LEU A 259 17.61 -3.42 10.98
CA LEU A 259 18.82 -4.22 11.22
C LEU A 259 19.88 -3.88 10.15
N PRO A 260 21.16 -3.69 10.58
CA PRO A 260 22.28 -3.38 9.69
C PRO A 260 22.71 -4.55 8.82
#